data_70d9cdf10e9303224d4e81215c6fc0c6
#
_entry.id   70d9cdf10e9303224d4e81215c6fc0c6
#
_cell.length_a   1.000
_cell.length_b   1.000
_cell.length_c   1.000
_cell.angle_alpha   90.00
_cell.angle_beta   90.00
_cell.angle_gamma   90.00
#
_symmetry.space_group_name_H-M   'P 1'
#
loop_
_entity.id
_entity.type
_entity.pdbx_description
1 polymer ?
#
loop_
_entity_poly.entity_id
_entity_poly.type
_entity_poly.pdbx_seq_one_letter_code
_entity_poly.pdbx_strand_id
1 'polypeptide(L)'
;IAIVMSRSSILDGYLAMFALAAFLCVVKDQQMSRPTLTSKLTAWDGIGAPRGGWHDLGEFLRGHDRRGFMVGPNAGRRPWLLAAGILCGFASSVKWSGIYVLACLGLFVAIREVTYRWRLGHPSPIRGALIADVWWAFILMVPSAILTYIASWIGWFMHPQAHGHGRSGIPGFAGALADLWLYHKEMWTFHTGLTTPHTYQSNPYMWLTQVRPTSFHWANDATITGCASGNCATNVVALGNPLLWWIGIGALLVVIVATLWCRNWRSGVILAGYLALYAPWLLYAHRTIFTFYTVAFVPFVALAVAWMISLLAGFVTVDGVPEAVLPPRHTVITGRIMAGVLIVAILGCALYFMPLWRADVVDYDFWRAHMWLPSWI
;
A
#
# COMPACT_ATOMS: atom_id res chain seq x y z
N ILE A 1 11.76 -3.99 11.21
CA ILE A 1 11.01 -5.08 10.56
C ILE A 1 11.54 -5.40 9.15
N ALA A 2 11.75 -4.40 8.27
CA ALA A 2 12.20 -4.64 6.90
C ALA A 2 13.54 -5.40 6.82
N ILE A 3 14.53 -5.05 7.63
CA ILE A 3 15.84 -5.75 7.70
C ILE A 3 15.65 -7.22 8.08
N VAL A 4 14.88 -7.49 9.13
CA VAL A 4 14.63 -8.87 9.60
C VAL A 4 13.88 -9.68 8.54
N MET A 5 12.83 -9.11 7.94
CA MET A 5 12.02 -9.80 6.94
C MET A 5 12.80 -10.12 5.66
N SER A 6 13.68 -9.23 5.20
CA SER A 6 14.53 -9.50 4.04
C SER A 6 15.56 -10.61 4.31
N ARG A 7 16.10 -10.66 5.52
CA ARG A 7 17.04 -11.72 5.93
C ARG A 7 16.37 -13.08 6.15
N SER A 8 15.09 -13.07 6.55
CA SER A 8 14.30 -14.30 6.76
C SER A 8 13.64 -14.82 5.48
N SER A 9 13.95 -14.23 4.33
CA SER A 9 13.45 -14.64 3.00
C SER A 9 11.92 -14.77 2.92
N ILE A 10 11.18 -13.94 3.69
CA ILE A 10 9.72 -13.97 3.71
C ILE A 10 9.16 -13.16 2.54
N LEU A 11 8.12 -13.70 1.90
CA LEU A 11 7.51 -13.20 0.66
C LEU A 11 6.99 -11.76 0.72
N ASP A 12 6.60 -11.29 1.91
CA ASP A 12 5.97 -9.98 2.08
C ASP A 12 6.87 -8.79 1.67
N GLY A 13 8.19 -8.97 1.66
CA GLY A 13 9.13 -7.98 1.14
C GLY A 13 8.99 -7.77 -0.37
N TYR A 14 8.81 -8.84 -1.14
CA TYR A 14 8.56 -8.76 -2.59
C TYR A 14 7.19 -8.16 -2.88
N LEU A 15 6.17 -8.51 -2.08
CA LEU A 15 4.85 -7.87 -2.18
C LEU A 15 4.96 -6.35 -1.98
N ALA A 16 5.70 -5.90 -0.96
CA ALA A 16 5.93 -4.47 -0.70
C ALA A 16 6.60 -3.78 -1.89
N MET A 17 7.62 -4.41 -2.46
CA MET A 17 8.36 -3.89 -3.62
C MET A 17 7.45 -3.71 -4.84
N PHE A 18 6.70 -4.74 -5.22
CA PHE A 18 5.82 -4.67 -6.39
C PHE A 18 4.66 -3.70 -6.16
N ALA A 19 4.06 -3.68 -4.96
CA ALA A 19 3.02 -2.74 -4.60
C ALA A 19 3.53 -1.29 -4.71
N LEU A 20 4.67 -0.97 -4.07
CA LEU A 20 5.25 0.37 -4.11
C LEU A 20 5.58 0.80 -5.55
N ALA A 21 6.13 -0.10 -6.36
CA ALA A 21 6.41 0.16 -7.77
C ALA A 21 5.14 0.43 -8.58
N ALA A 22 4.03 -0.31 -8.31
CA ALA A 22 2.75 -0.08 -8.95
C ALA A 22 2.18 1.30 -8.58
N PHE A 23 2.27 1.71 -7.31
CA PHE A 23 1.89 3.06 -6.87
C PHE A 23 2.76 4.14 -7.53
N LEU A 24 4.07 3.92 -7.65
CA LEU A 24 4.97 4.83 -8.38
C LEU A 24 4.54 4.98 -9.85
N CYS A 25 4.15 3.90 -10.51
CA CYS A 25 3.63 3.97 -11.89
C CYS A 25 2.38 4.83 -11.97
N VAL A 26 1.45 4.74 -11.01
CA VAL A 26 0.25 5.59 -10.98
C VAL A 26 0.60 7.06 -10.71
N VAL A 27 1.65 7.35 -9.92
CA VAL A 27 2.18 8.72 -9.76
C VAL A 27 2.78 9.22 -11.07
N LYS A 28 3.55 8.41 -11.79
CA LYS A 28 4.10 8.74 -13.12
C LYS A 28 3.00 8.96 -14.15
N ASP A 29 1.97 8.13 -14.13
CA ASP A 29 0.78 8.31 -14.97
C ASP A 29 0.12 9.67 -14.69
N GLN A 30 -0.03 10.06 -13.43
CA GLN A 30 -0.55 11.37 -13.05
C GLN A 30 0.30 12.51 -13.64
N GLN A 31 1.62 12.44 -13.50
CA GLN A 31 2.53 13.48 -14.00
C GLN A 31 2.46 13.62 -15.53
N MET A 32 2.32 12.50 -16.26
CA MET A 32 2.27 12.48 -17.71
C MET A 32 0.89 12.88 -18.27
N SER A 33 -0.17 12.32 -17.71
CA SER A 33 -1.52 12.44 -18.24
C SER A 33 -2.20 13.78 -17.91
N ARG A 34 -1.81 14.37 -16.77
CA ARG A 34 -2.50 15.56 -16.24
C ARG A 34 -2.34 16.81 -17.11
N PRO A 35 -1.13 17.19 -17.58
CA PRO A 35 -0.98 18.34 -18.49
C PRO A 35 -1.80 18.17 -19.78
N THR A 36 -1.78 16.96 -20.36
CA THR A 36 -2.53 16.64 -21.57
C THR A 36 -4.04 16.76 -21.36
N LEU A 37 -4.56 16.23 -20.25
CA LEU A 37 -5.98 16.33 -19.94
C LEU A 37 -6.40 17.76 -19.64
N THR A 38 -5.55 18.54 -18.94
CA THR A 38 -5.81 19.96 -18.66
C THR A 38 -5.95 20.73 -19.95
N SER A 39 -4.97 20.68 -20.84
CA SER A 39 -4.99 21.44 -22.09
C SER A 39 -6.20 21.08 -22.96
N LYS A 40 -6.54 19.80 -23.05
CA LYS A 40 -7.71 19.35 -23.81
C LYS A 40 -9.04 19.80 -23.18
N LEU A 41 -9.17 19.75 -21.85
CA LEU A 41 -10.38 20.17 -21.16
C LEU A 41 -10.56 21.67 -21.22
N THR A 42 -9.51 22.48 -21.08
CA THR A 42 -9.61 23.96 -21.17
C THR A 42 -9.93 24.43 -22.57
N ALA A 43 -9.53 23.67 -23.60
CA ALA A 43 -9.89 23.97 -24.99
C ALA A 43 -11.25 23.42 -25.42
N TRP A 44 -11.91 22.65 -24.54
CA TRP A 44 -13.18 22.01 -24.89
C TRP A 44 -14.38 22.92 -24.59
N ASP A 45 -15.25 23.16 -25.57
CA ASP A 45 -16.40 24.06 -25.49
C ASP A 45 -17.48 23.68 -24.46
N GLY A 46 -17.41 22.43 -23.93
CA GLY A 46 -18.29 21.94 -22.88
C GLY A 46 -17.94 22.41 -21.47
N ILE A 47 -16.77 23.04 -21.25
CA ILE A 47 -16.39 23.59 -19.96
C ILE A 47 -17.17 24.84 -19.64
N GLY A 48 -17.74 24.94 -18.43
CA GLY A 48 -18.56 26.09 -18.01
C GLY A 48 -20.05 25.97 -18.31
N ALA A 49 -20.50 24.91 -18.98
CA ALA A 49 -21.93 24.59 -19.06
C ALA A 49 -22.51 24.37 -17.65
N PRO A 50 -23.79 24.71 -17.40
CA PRO A 50 -24.42 24.56 -16.10
C PRO A 50 -24.19 23.13 -15.54
N ARG A 51 -23.71 23.03 -14.32
CA ARG A 51 -23.51 21.76 -13.65
C ARG A 51 -24.85 21.08 -13.41
N GLY A 52 -25.06 19.93 -14.04
CA GLY A 52 -26.10 19.03 -13.62
C GLY A 52 -25.70 18.42 -12.25
N GLY A 53 -26.63 18.40 -11.30
CA GLY A 53 -26.41 17.76 -9.99
C GLY A 53 -26.55 16.23 -10.06
N TRP A 54 -26.66 15.58 -8.94
CA TRP A 54 -26.99 14.13 -8.84
C TRP A 54 -28.31 13.74 -9.54
N HIS A 55 -29.13 14.73 -9.88
CA HIS A 55 -30.32 14.61 -10.74
C HIS A 55 -29.99 14.00 -12.11
N ASP A 56 -28.80 14.25 -12.66
CA ASP A 56 -28.45 13.84 -14.03
C ASP A 56 -28.31 12.33 -14.19
N LEU A 57 -27.94 11.60 -13.14
CA LEU A 57 -27.92 10.15 -13.20
C LEU A 57 -29.35 9.58 -13.36
N GLY A 58 -30.32 10.19 -12.70
CA GLY A 58 -31.74 9.83 -12.84
C GLY A 58 -32.35 10.21 -14.20
N GLU A 59 -31.95 11.32 -14.77
CA GLU A 59 -32.40 11.76 -16.12
C GLU A 59 -31.69 10.99 -17.23
N PHE A 60 -30.41 10.65 -17.04
CA PHE A 60 -29.67 9.75 -17.92
C PHE A 60 -30.33 8.36 -18.01
N LEU A 61 -30.69 7.79 -16.87
CA LEU A 61 -31.36 6.48 -16.82
C LEU A 61 -32.78 6.53 -17.45
N ARG A 62 -33.38 7.72 -17.52
CA ARG A 62 -34.69 7.95 -18.16
C ARG A 62 -34.62 8.37 -19.62
N GLY A 63 -33.44 8.54 -20.20
CA GLY A 63 -33.25 8.82 -21.61
C GLY A 63 -33.65 10.25 -22.05
N HIS A 64 -33.83 11.21 -21.13
CA HIS A 64 -34.37 12.55 -21.42
C HIS A 64 -33.33 13.65 -21.66
N ASP A 65 -32.02 13.40 -21.40
CA ASP A 65 -31.01 14.45 -21.54
C ASP A 65 -30.17 14.32 -22.81
N ARG A 66 -30.45 15.20 -23.80
CA ARG A 66 -29.59 15.37 -24.99
C ARG A 66 -28.22 15.98 -24.65
N ARG A 67 -28.06 16.67 -23.51
CA ARG A 67 -26.78 17.18 -23.01
C ARG A 67 -25.92 16.06 -22.39
N GLY A 68 -26.54 14.94 -22.05
CA GLY A 68 -25.92 13.78 -21.44
C GLY A 68 -24.86 13.06 -22.27
N PHE A 69 -24.60 13.44 -23.53
CA PHE A 69 -23.56 12.85 -24.38
C PHE A 69 -22.19 13.54 -24.32
N MET A 70 -22.03 14.59 -23.52
CA MET A 70 -20.74 15.27 -23.39
C MET A 70 -19.76 14.49 -22.52
N VAL A 71 -19.07 13.54 -23.12
CA VAL A 71 -18.04 12.73 -22.44
C VAL A 71 -16.76 13.54 -22.21
N GLY A 72 -16.49 14.50 -23.10
CA GLY A 72 -15.27 15.30 -23.10
C GLY A 72 -14.02 14.51 -23.52
N PRO A 73 -12.86 15.16 -23.54
CA PRO A 73 -11.61 14.56 -23.97
C PRO A 73 -11.03 13.59 -22.95
N ASN A 74 -10.20 12.66 -23.44
CA ASN A 74 -9.46 11.70 -22.63
C ASN A 74 -8.04 12.20 -22.27
N ALA A 75 -7.42 11.57 -21.29
CA ALA A 75 -6.06 11.87 -20.82
C ALA A 75 -4.93 11.41 -21.79
N GLY A 76 -5.24 10.78 -22.91
CA GLY A 76 -4.29 10.30 -23.89
C GLY A 76 -3.68 8.93 -23.54
N ARG A 77 -2.43 8.70 -24.02
CA ARG A 77 -1.72 7.44 -23.78
C ARG A 77 -1.35 7.29 -22.31
N ARG A 78 -1.52 6.08 -21.74
CA ARG A 78 -1.31 5.78 -20.32
C ARG A 78 -0.45 4.51 -20.10
N PRO A 79 0.80 4.47 -20.61
CA PRO A 79 1.65 3.28 -20.51
C PRO A 79 1.99 2.91 -19.06
N TRP A 80 2.02 3.89 -18.17
CA TRP A 80 2.27 3.66 -16.76
C TRP A 80 1.15 2.89 -16.06
N LEU A 81 -0.10 2.96 -16.54
CA LEU A 81 -1.19 2.13 -16.01
C LEU A 81 -1.04 0.67 -16.45
N LEU A 82 -0.54 0.42 -17.68
CA LEU A 82 -0.19 -0.94 -18.09
C LEU A 82 0.92 -1.52 -17.21
N ALA A 83 1.98 -0.74 -16.97
CA ALA A 83 3.07 -1.14 -16.08
C ALA A 83 2.57 -1.39 -14.64
N ALA A 84 1.66 -0.55 -14.13
CA ALA A 84 1.03 -0.75 -12.83
C ALA A 84 0.25 -2.07 -12.78
N GLY A 85 -0.50 -2.40 -13.83
CA GLY A 85 -1.21 -3.67 -13.93
C GLY A 85 -0.27 -4.88 -13.89
N ILE A 86 0.80 -4.86 -14.67
CA ILE A 86 1.84 -5.92 -14.67
C ILE A 86 2.42 -6.09 -13.25
N LEU A 87 2.77 -4.99 -12.59
CA LEU A 87 3.32 -5.02 -11.24
C LEU A 87 2.32 -5.53 -10.19
N CYS A 88 1.02 -5.22 -10.35
CA CYS A 88 -0.03 -5.80 -9.52
C CYS A 88 -0.19 -7.31 -9.78
N GLY A 89 0.01 -7.76 -11.02
CA GLY A 89 0.07 -9.19 -11.36
C GLY A 89 1.21 -9.90 -10.64
N PHE A 90 2.42 -9.35 -10.66
CA PHE A 90 3.55 -9.88 -9.87
C PHE A 90 3.28 -9.84 -8.36
N ALA A 91 2.71 -8.75 -7.84
CA ALA A 91 2.31 -8.66 -6.44
C ALA A 91 1.33 -9.79 -6.06
N SER A 92 0.34 -10.07 -6.93
CA SER A 92 -0.64 -11.14 -6.74
C SER A 92 -0.01 -12.53 -6.84
N SER A 93 1.01 -12.70 -7.66
CA SER A 93 1.78 -13.95 -7.79
C SER A 93 2.61 -14.26 -6.53
N VAL A 94 3.06 -13.21 -5.84
CA VAL A 94 3.73 -13.36 -4.52
C VAL A 94 2.71 -13.70 -3.44
N LYS A 95 1.60 -12.94 -3.39
CA LYS A 95 0.55 -13.11 -2.36
C LYS A 95 -0.75 -12.49 -2.88
N TRP A 96 -1.87 -13.16 -2.67
CA TRP A 96 -3.18 -12.69 -3.17
C TRP A 96 -3.61 -11.33 -2.63
N SER A 97 -2.96 -10.82 -1.58
CA SER A 97 -3.14 -9.41 -1.18
C SER A 97 -2.76 -8.40 -2.27
N GLY A 98 -2.01 -8.80 -3.31
CA GLY A 98 -1.78 -8.00 -4.52
C GLY A 98 -3.07 -7.65 -5.28
N ILE A 99 -4.12 -8.47 -5.18
CA ILE A 99 -5.44 -8.18 -5.77
C ILE A 99 -6.05 -6.94 -5.12
N TYR A 100 -5.90 -6.77 -3.80
CA TYR A 100 -6.37 -5.56 -3.11
C TYR A 100 -5.58 -4.31 -3.52
N VAL A 101 -4.29 -4.48 -3.85
CA VAL A 101 -3.47 -3.40 -4.41
C VAL A 101 -4.04 -2.96 -5.77
N LEU A 102 -4.33 -3.91 -6.66
CA LEU A 102 -4.95 -3.64 -7.97
C LEU A 102 -6.30 -2.94 -7.83
N ALA A 103 -7.18 -3.46 -6.97
CA ALA A 103 -8.50 -2.90 -6.73
C ALA A 103 -8.44 -1.47 -6.17
N CYS A 104 -7.56 -1.24 -5.19
CA CYS A 104 -7.37 0.07 -4.57
C CYS A 104 -6.78 1.09 -5.55
N LEU A 105 -5.79 0.69 -6.35
CA LEU A 105 -5.23 1.55 -7.41
C LEU A 105 -6.26 1.88 -8.48
N GLY A 106 -7.07 0.92 -8.92
CA GLY A 106 -8.15 1.15 -9.88
C GLY A 106 -9.17 2.15 -9.34
N LEU A 107 -9.60 1.97 -8.08
CA LEU A 107 -10.51 2.90 -7.41
C LEU A 107 -9.88 4.29 -7.24
N PHE A 108 -8.61 4.36 -6.84
CA PHE A 108 -7.88 5.62 -6.73
C PHE A 108 -7.82 6.37 -8.07
N VAL A 109 -7.51 5.68 -9.16
CA VAL A 109 -7.49 6.27 -10.51
C VAL A 109 -8.88 6.78 -10.88
N ALA A 110 -9.93 6.01 -10.63
CA ALA A 110 -11.31 6.41 -10.92
C ALA A 110 -11.71 7.69 -10.15
N ILE A 111 -11.51 7.70 -8.83
CA ILE A 111 -11.80 8.87 -7.96
C ILE A 111 -11.00 10.08 -8.43
N ARG A 112 -9.73 9.90 -8.73
CA ARG A 112 -8.83 10.94 -9.22
C ARG A 112 -9.36 11.58 -10.51
N GLU A 113 -9.76 10.78 -11.50
CA GLU A 113 -10.26 11.28 -12.79
C GLU A 113 -11.59 12.05 -12.64
N VAL A 114 -12.48 11.52 -11.79
CA VAL A 114 -13.75 12.21 -11.47
C VAL A 114 -13.49 13.53 -10.77
N THR A 115 -12.68 13.51 -9.70
CA THR A 115 -12.37 14.71 -8.89
C THR A 115 -11.72 15.79 -9.74
N TYR A 116 -10.84 15.42 -10.65
CA TYR A 116 -10.14 16.37 -11.50
C TYR A 116 -11.10 17.06 -12.49
N ARG A 117 -11.95 16.30 -13.18
CA ARG A 117 -12.96 16.86 -14.07
C ARG A 117 -13.96 17.76 -13.33
N TRP A 118 -14.35 17.33 -12.14
CA TRP A 118 -15.22 18.11 -11.28
C TRP A 118 -14.59 19.48 -10.91
N ARG A 119 -13.31 19.50 -10.57
CA ARG A 119 -12.57 20.74 -10.25
C ARG A 119 -12.47 21.69 -11.44
N LEU A 120 -12.33 21.18 -12.65
CA LEU A 120 -12.26 21.97 -13.87
C LEU A 120 -13.64 22.41 -14.40
N GLY A 121 -14.73 22.06 -13.73
CA GLY A 121 -16.07 22.50 -14.13
C GLY A 121 -16.69 21.66 -15.24
N HIS A 122 -16.26 20.43 -15.44
CA HIS A 122 -16.89 19.51 -16.39
C HIS A 122 -18.37 19.29 -16.03
N PRO A 123 -19.30 19.39 -16.97
CA PRO A 123 -20.75 19.29 -16.69
C PRO A 123 -21.18 17.93 -16.14
N SER A 124 -20.55 16.85 -16.60
CA SER A 124 -20.81 15.46 -16.17
C SER A 124 -19.53 14.75 -15.77
N PRO A 125 -18.89 15.10 -14.63
CA PRO A 125 -17.53 14.65 -14.30
C PRO A 125 -17.43 13.13 -14.11
N ILE A 126 -18.45 12.50 -13.52
CA ILE A 126 -18.47 11.03 -13.28
C ILE A 126 -18.52 10.31 -14.63
N ARG A 127 -19.48 10.67 -15.47
CA ARG A 127 -19.65 10.03 -16.77
C ARG A 127 -18.45 10.28 -17.68
N GLY A 128 -17.98 11.53 -17.75
CA GLY A 128 -16.80 11.88 -18.52
C GLY A 128 -15.57 11.08 -18.09
N ALA A 129 -15.35 10.93 -16.78
CA ALA A 129 -14.26 10.11 -16.27
C ALA A 129 -14.42 8.62 -16.61
N LEU A 130 -15.60 8.05 -16.35
CA LEU A 130 -15.85 6.61 -16.55
C LEU A 130 -15.64 6.19 -18.01
N ILE A 131 -16.21 6.93 -18.95
CA ILE A 131 -16.17 6.58 -20.38
C ILE A 131 -14.84 6.95 -21.01
N ALA A 132 -14.27 8.13 -20.70
CA ALA A 132 -13.07 8.60 -21.38
C ALA A 132 -11.78 7.96 -20.86
N ASP A 133 -11.67 7.67 -19.54
CA ASP A 133 -10.40 7.27 -18.93
C ASP A 133 -10.47 6.03 -18.03
N VAL A 134 -11.51 5.88 -17.22
CA VAL A 134 -11.55 4.78 -16.22
C VAL A 134 -11.70 3.42 -16.91
N TRP A 135 -12.50 3.35 -17.97
CA TRP A 135 -12.63 2.14 -18.78
C TRP A 135 -11.29 1.72 -19.40
N TRP A 136 -10.54 2.69 -19.95
CA TRP A 136 -9.20 2.40 -20.47
C TRP A 136 -8.20 2.01 -19.38
N ALA A 137 -8.28 2.65 -18.21
CA ALA A 137 -7.47 2.26 -17.06
C ALA A 137 -7.75 0.81 -16.64
N PHE A 138 -9.03 0.41 -16.62
CA PHE A 138 -9.43 -0.97 -16.36
C PHE A 138 -8.83 -1.95 -17.39
N ILE A 139 -8.98 -1.66 -18.70
CA ILE A 139 -8.43 -2.52 -19.77
C ILE A 139 -6.90 -2.62 -19.68
N LEU A 140 -6.21 -1.55 -19.32
CA LEU A 140 -4.76 -1.57 -19.20
C LEU A 140 -4.28 -2.31 -17.95
N MET A 141 -4.96 -2.13 -16.81
CA MET A 141 -4.49 -2.66 -15.53
C MET A 141 -4.97 -4.08 -15.26
N VAL A 142 -6.26 -4.37 -15.44
CA VAL A 142 -6.83 -5.66 -15.00
C VAL A 142 -6.40 -6.82 -15.90
N PRO A 143 -6.57 -6.77 -17.23
CA PRO A 143 -6.09 -7.84 -18.10
C PRO A 143 -4.58 -8.08 -17.99
N SER A 144 -3.77 -7.02 -17.91
CA SER A 144 -2.32 -7.18 -17.76
C SER A 144 -1.93 -7.83 -16.43
N ALA A 145 -2.64 -7.50 -15.33
CA ALA A 145 -2.42 -8.16 -14.06
C ALA A 145 -2.80 -9.65 -14.11
N ILE A 146 -3.94 -9.98 -14.73
CA ILE A 146 -4.38 -11.37 -14.90
C ILE A 146 -3.39 -12.15 -15.76
N LEU A 147 -2.97 -11.60 -16.89
CA LEU A 147 -2.00 -12.25 -17.77
C LEU A 147 -0.65 -12.49 -17.08
N THR A 148 -0.17 -11.51 -16.30
CA THR A 148 1.06 -11.66 -15.53
C THR A 148 0.91 -12.74 -14.45
N TYR A 149 -0.23 -12.77 -13.76
CA TYR A 149 -0.52 -13.80 -12.75
C TYR A 149 -0.57 -15.20 -13.38
N ILE A 150 -1.28 -15.36 -14.51
CA ILE A 150 -1.34 -16.65 -15.24
C ILE A 150 0.06 -17.06 -15.72
N ALA A 151 0.83 -16.11 -16.27
CA ALA A 151 2.18 -16.37 -16.72
C ALA A 151 3.12 -16.85 -15.59
N SER A 152 2.89 -16.42 -14.35
CA SER A 152 3.68 -16.87 -13.21
C SER A 152 3.52 -18.36 -12.90
N TRP A 153 2.44 -18.99 -13.38
CA TRP A 153 2.19 -20.43 -13.23
C TRP A 153 2.82 -21.29 -14.31
N ILE A 154 3.53 -20.69 -15.30
CA ILE A 154 4.11 -21.44 -16.43
C ILE A 154 5.04 -22.56 -15.97
N GLY A 155 5.85 -22.31 -14.92
CA GLY A 155 6.73 -23.31 -14.32
C GLY A 155 5.96 -24.50 -13.73
N TRP A 156 4.82 -24.26 -13.13
CA TRP A 156 3.95 -25.33 -12.63
C TRP A 156 3.39 -26.17 -13.77
N PHE A 157 2.91 -25.53 -14.83
CA PHE A 157 2.43 -26.26 -16.03
C PHE A 157 3.51 -27.10 -16.70
N MET A 158 4.76 -26.65 -16.67
CA MET A 158 5.90 -27.37 -17.26
C MET A 158 6.39 -28.56 -16.44
N HIS A 159 5.94 -28.72 -15.19
CA HIS A 159 6.37 -29.78 -14.28
C HIS A 159 5.18 -30.62 -13.82
N PRO A 160 4.80 -31.69 -14.57
CA PRO A 160 3.64 -32.51 -14.25
C PRO A 160 3.68 -33.20 -12.89
N GLN A 161 4.86 -33.34 -12.27
CA GLN A 161 5.03 -33.88 -10.91
C GLN A 161 4.88 -32.80 -9.83
N ALA A 162 4.64 -31.53 -10.16
CA ALA A 162 4.41 -30.50 -9.17
C ALA A 162 3.14 -30.76 -8.36
N HIS A 163 3.13 -30.31 -7.12
CA HIS A 163 2.00 -30.51 -6.23
C HIS A 163 0.68 -30.03 -6.86
N GLY A 164 -0.35 -30.86 -6.77
CA GLY A 164 -1.69 -30.53 -7.24
C GLY A 164 -2.05 -31.10 -8.61
N HIS A 165 -1.10 -31.59 -9.40
CA HIS A 165 -1.40 -32.28 -10.68
C HIS A 165 -2.08 -33.62 -10.47
N GLY A 166 -2.94 -34.02 -11.45
CA GLY A 166 -3.64 -35.30 -11.49
C GLY A 166 -4.87 -35.40 -10.60
N ARG A 167 -5.22 -34.38 -9.86
CA ARG A 167 -6.34 -34.39 -8.90
C ARG A 167 -7.73 -34.42 -9.55
N SER A 168 -7.85 -33.81 -10.73
CA SER A 168 -9.13 -33.76 -11.47
C SER A 168 -9.50 -35.10 -12.15
N GLY A 169 -8.50 -35.98 -12.35
CA GLY A 169 -8.68 -37.21 -13.15
C GLY A 169 -8.89 -36.95 -14.65
N ILE A 170 -8.81 -35.70 -15.11
CA ILE A 170 -8.99 -35.31 -16.50
C ILE A 170 -7.60 -35.32 -17.18
N PRO A 171 -7.42 -35.97 -18.34
CA PRO A 171 -6.14 -36.00 -19.02
C PRO A 171 -5.84 -34.71 -19.79
N GLY A 172 -4.55 -34.45 -20.04
CA GLY A 172 -4.08 -33.38 -20.88
C GLY A 172 -4.19 -31.97 -20.29
N PHE A 173 -4.11 -30.95 -21.15
CA PHE A 173 -4.09 -29.53 -20.71
C PHE A 173 -5.37 -29.09 -19.98
N ALA A 174 -6.53 -29.62 -20.40
CA ALA A 174 -7.80 -29.36 -19.71
C ALA A 174 -7.76 -29.88 -18.26
N GLY A 175 -7.12 -31.03 -18.05
CA GLY A 175 -6.90 -31.57 -16.70
C GLY A 175 -5.98 -30.68 -15.88
N ALA A 176 -4.89 -30.19 -16.45
CA ALA A 176 -3.99 -29.27 -15.76
C ALA A 176 -4.69 -27.95 -15.34
N LEU A 177 -5.59 -27.42 -16.17
CA LEU A 177 -6.41 -26.25 -15.79
C LEU A 177 -7.39 -26.56 -14.65
N ALA A 178 -8.03 -27.73 -14.70
CA ALA A 178 -8.93 -28.17 -13.62
C ALA A 178 -8.14 -28.39 -12.30
N ASP A 179 -6.97 -28.99 -12.38
CA ASP A 179 -6.07 -29.21 -11.25
C ASP A 179 -5.61 -27.88 -10.64
N LEU A 180 -5.27 -26.90 -11.48
CA LEU A 180 -4.90 -25.55 -11.00
C LEU A 180 -6.08 -24.88 -10.28
N TRP A 181 -7.29 -25.03 -10.78
CA TRP A 181 -8.49 -24.53 -10.12
C TRP A 181 -8.70 -25.19 -8.74
N LEU A 182 -8.55 -26.51 -8.66
CA LEU A 182 -8.64 -27.24 -7.40
C LEU A 182 -7.57 -26.79 -6.41
N TYR A 183 -6.35 -26.53 -6.91
CA TYR A 183 -5.25 -26.01 -6.10
C TYR A 183 -5.55 -24.61 -5.56
N HIS A 184 -6.10 -23.72 -6.39
CA HIS A 184 -6.54 -22.39 -5.92
C HIS A 184 -7.64 -22.48 -4.86
N LYS A 185 -8.58 -23.40 -5.04
CA LYS A 185 -9.64 -23.64 -4.06
C LYS A 185 -9.08 -24.14 -2.72
N GLU A 186 -8.10 -25.05 -2.76
CA GLU A 186 -7.40 -25.52 -1.57
C GLU A 186 -6.67 -24.40 -0.86
N MET A 187 -5.88 -23.60 -1.60
CA MET A 187 -5.19 -22.42 -1.05
C MET A 187 -6.18 -21.46 -0.38
N TRP A 188 -7.30 -21.17 -1.03
CA TRP A 188 -8.35 -20.32 -0.47
C TRP A 188 -8.88 -20.87 0.84
N THR A 189 -9.28 -22.14 0.85
CA THR A 189 -9.85 -22.80 2.03
C THR A 189 -8.85 -22.81 3.19
N PHE A 190 -7.58 -23.16 2.91
CA PHE A 190 -6.51 -23.15 3.91
C PHE A 190 -6.31 -21.75 4.48
N HIS A 191 -6.14 -20.76 3.60
CA HIS A 191 -5.82 -19.40 4.05
C HIS A 191 -6.99 -18.67 4.72
N THR A 192 -8.23 -19.00 4.42
CA THR A 192 -9.39 -18.42 5.11
C THR A 192 -9.71 -19.14 6.42
N GLY A 193 -9.39 -20.41 6.52
CA GLY A 193 -9.71 -21.26 7.68
C GLY A 193 -8.59 -21.39 8.73
N LEU A 194 -7.41 -20.77 8.52
CA LEU A 194 -6.27 -20.92 9.44
C LEU A 194 -6.53 -20.20 10.76
N THR A 195 -6.90 -20.95 11.79
CA THR A 195 -7.22 -20.43 13.14
C THR A 195 -6.40 -21.09 14.25
N THR A 196 -5.42 -21.93 13.90
CA THR A 196 -4.53 -22.59 14.89
C THR A 196 -3.86 -21.54 15.75
N PRO A 197 -4.02 -21.54 17.08
CA PRO A 197 -3.40 -20.58 17.98
C PRO A 197 -1.87 -20.56 17.86
N HIS A 198 -1.30 -19.38 17.95
CA HIS A 198 0.16 -19.20 17.94
C HIS A 198 0.57 -18.13 18.95
N THR A 199 1.67 -18.37 19.67
CA THR A 199 2.18 -17.49 20.76
C THR A 199 2.40 -16.04 20.28
N TYR A 200 2.85 -15.84 19.04
CA TYR A 200 3.11 -14.53 18.44
C TYR A 200 1.98 -14.03 17.54
N GLN A 201 0.80 -14.64 17.58
CA GLN A 201 -0.32 -14.08 16.82
C GLN A 201 -0.66 -12.68 17.32
N SER A 202 -1.05 -11.80 16.41
CA SER A 202 -1.31 -10.40 16.71
C SER A 202 -2.48 -9.86 15.89
N ASN A 203 -3.44 -9.26 16.58
CA ASN A 203 -4.59 -8.66 15.92
C ASN A 203 -4.18 -7.42 15.11
N PRO A 204 -4.75 -7.18 13.91
CA PRO A 204 -4.41 -6.03 13.07
C PRO A 204 -4.56 -4.67 13.77
N TYR A 205 -5.50 -4.53 14.69
CA TYR A 205 -5.69 -3.29 15.46
C TYR A 205 -4.48 -2.89 16.31
N MET A 206 -3.60 -3.85 16.62
CA MET A 206 -2.40 -3.63 17.42
C MET A 206 -1.13 -3.42 16.58
N TRP A 207 -1.21 -3.54 15.26
CA TRP A 207 -0.02 -3.55 14.40
C TRP A 207 0.69 -2.21 14.34
N LEU A 208 -0.04 -1.10 14.32
CA LEU A 208 0.57 0.24 14.32
C LEU A 208 1.32 0.55 15.61
N THR A 209 0.88 0.00 16.73
CA THR A 209 1.53 0.19 18.04
C THR A 209 2.68 -0.79 18.27
N GLN A 210 2.83 -1.81 17.41
CA GLN A 210 3.87 -2.84 17.51
C GLN A 210 3.85 -3.61 18.84
N VAL A 211 2.65 -3.80 19.44
CA VAL A 211 2.50 -4.40 20.77
C VAL A 211 2.98 -5.86 20.83
N ARG A 212 2.79 -6.64 19.76
CA ARG A 212 3.22 -8.05 19.73
C ARG A 212 4.05 -8.33 18.47
N PRO A 213 5.36 -8.01 18.47
CA PRO A 213 6.27 -8.38 17.40
C PRO A 213 6.51 -9.89 17.41
N THR A 214 6.84 -10.46 16.25
CA THR A 214 7.17 -11.87 16.13
C THR A 214 8.65 -12.08 16.34
N SER A 215 9.03 -12.90 17.34
CA SER A 215 10.39 -13.40 17.46
C SER A 215 10.54 -14.69 16.64
N PHE A 216 11.45 -14.67 15.67
CA PHE A 216 11.80 -15.85 14.86
C PHE A 216 12.86 -16.71 15.52
N HIS A 217 13.69 -16.10 16.35
CA HIS A 217 14.70 -16.77 17.14
C HIS A 217 15.01 -15.97 18.39
N TRP A 218 15.19 -16.66 19.50
CA TRP A 218 15.75 -16.11 20.72
C TRP A 218 16.52 -17.21 21.42
N ALA A 219 17.72 -16.88 21.91
CA ALA A 219 18.49 -17.77 22.74
C ALA A 219 19.32 -16.98 23.78
N ASN A 220 19.45 -17.56 24.96
CA ASN A 220 20.27 -17.08 26.08
C ASN A 220 20.72 -18.31 26.87
N ASP A 221 21.73 -19.00 26.37
CA ASP A 221 22.28 -20.19 26.97
C ASP A 221 23.82 -20.15 26.94
N ALA A 222 24.45 -21.07 27.65
CA ALA A 222 25.90 -21.12 27.81
C ALA A 222 26.69 -21.41 26.51
N THR A 223 25.99 -21.76 25.41
CA THR A 223 26.64 -21.98 24.11
C THR A 223 26.87 -20.69 23.35
N ILE A 224 26.17 -19.61 23.73
CA ILE A 224 26.28 -18.30 23.10
C ILE A 224 27.41 -17.54 23.78
N THR A 225 28.44 -17.23 23.01
CA THR A 225 29.64 -16.52 23.48
C THR A 225 29.92 -15.30 22.61
N GLY A 226 30.74 -14.38 23.09
CA GLY A 226 31.18 -13.19 22.30
C GLY A 226 30.59 -11.89 22.78
N CYS A 227 29.82 -11.87 23.89
CA CYS A 227 29.44 -10.64 24.58
C CYS A 227 30.41 -10.32 25.74
N ALA A 228 30.35 -9.10 26.28
CA ALA A 228 31.29 -8.64 27.30
C ALA A 228 31.04 -9.24 28.71
N SER A 229 29.75 -9.43 29.07
CA SER A 229 29.37 -9.90 30.42
C SER A 229 29.45 -11.42 30.61
N GLY A 230 29.59 -12.20 29.54
CA GLY A 230 29.48 -13.66 29.57
C GLY A 230 28.02 -14.18 29.66
N ASN A 231 27.03 -13.33 29.96
CA ASN A 231 25.61 -13.65 29.88
C ASN A 231 25.07 -13.07 28.56
N CYS A 232 25.18 -13.83 27.49
CA CYS A 232 24.89 -13.40 26.14
C CYS A 232 23.45 -13.74 25.72
N ALA A 233 22.90 -12.90 24.88
CA ALA A 233 21.61 -13.14 24.21
C ALA A 233 21.72 -12.87 22.72
N THR A 234 20.94 -13.59 21.92
CA THR A 234 20.72 -13.32 20.51
C THR A 234 19.23 -13.38 20.21
N ASN A 235 18.76 -12.47 19.36
CA ASN A 235 17.33 -12.38 19.02
C ASN A 235 17.16 -11.99 17.55
N VAL A 236 16.23 -12.65 16.87
CA VAL A 236 15.75 -12.26 15.53
C VAL A 236 14.27 -11.88 15.68
N VAL A 237 14.01 -10.60 15.93
CA VAL A 237 12.65 -10.10 16.19
C VAL A 237 12.18 -9.18 15.08
N ALA A 238 11.00 -9.46 14.55
CA ALA A 238 10.34 -8.62 13.54
C ALA A 238 9.68 -7.38 14.17
N LEU A 239 10.47 -6.60 14.87
CA LEU A 239 10.08 -5.33 15.44
C LEU A 239 10.41 -4.19 14.47
N GLY A 240 9.45 -3.28 14.24
CA GLY A 240 9.70 -2.04 13.51
C GLY A 240 10.48 -1.03 14.34
N ASN A 241 10.89 0.08 13.76
CA ASN A 241 11.38 1.23 14.52
C ASN A 241 10.21 1.81 15.33
N PRO A 242 10.17 1.70 16.67
CA PRO A 242 9.01 2.10 17.45
C PRO A 242 8.60 3.56 17.24
N LEU A 243 9.57 4.48 17.18
CA LEU A 243 9.27 5.89 16.97
C LEU A 243 8.67 6.16 15.58
N LEU A 244 9.19 5.51 14.53
CA LEU A 244 8.61 5.65 13.19
C LEU A 244 7.15 5.19 13.17
N TRP A 245 6.83 4.07 13.83
CA TRP A 245 5.48 3.53 13.87
C TRP A 245 4.54 4.39 14.70
N TRP A 246 4.95 4.85 15.88
CA TRP A 246 4.10 5.66 16.76
C TRP A 246 3.87 7.07 16.20
N ILE A 247 4.91 7.70 15.67
CA ILE A 247 4.79 8.97 14.91
C ILE A 247 3.92 8.74 13.66
N GLY A 248 4.05 7.56 13.03
CA GLY A 248 3.28 7.13 11.87
C GLY A 248 1.77 7.14 12.11
N ILE A 249 1.29 6.87 13.32
CA ILE A 249 -0.14 6.98 13.68
C ILE A 249 -0.61 8.44 13.48
N GLY A 250 0.10 9.40 14.06
CA GLY A 250 -0.20 10.82 13.88
C GLY A 250 -0.09 11.27 12.42
N ALA A 251 0.95 10.81 11.72
CA ALA A 251 1.14 11.13 10.32
C ALA A 251 0.02 10.58 9.42
N LEU A 252 -0.47 9.37 9.68
CA LEU A 252 -1.62 8.81 8.96
C LEU A 252 -2.90 9.63 9.21
N LEU A 253 -3.13 10.12 10.43
CA LEU A 253 -4.27 11.01 10.70
C LEU A 253 -4.16 12.31 9.87
N VAL A 254 -2.97 12.91 9.81
CA VAL A 254 -2.73 14.10 8.96
C VAL A 254 -2.97 13.77 7.48
N VAL A 255 -2.51 12.62 6.99
CA VAL A 255 -2.75 12.13 5.62
C VAL A 255 -4.24 11.93 5.34
N ILE A 256 -5.00 11.36 6.28
CA ILE A 256 -6.46 11.18 6.17
C ILE A 256 -7.15 12.53 6.03
N VAL A 257 -6.85 13.47 6.92
CA VAL A 257 -7.44 14.82 6.90
C VAL A 257 -7.11 15.53 5.58
N ALA A 258 -5.86 15.52 5.15
CA ALA A 258 -5.45 16.15 3.90
C ALA A 258 -6.10 15.50 2.67
N THR A 259 -6.33 14.20 2.69
CA THR A 259 -6.99 13.48 1.60
C THR A 259 -8.48 13.81 1.53
N LEU A 260 -9.18 13.73 2.65
CA LEU A 260 -10.63 13.84 2.68
C LEU A 260 -11.11 15.29 2.65
N TRP A 261 -10.47 16.18 3.39
CA TRP A 261 -10.85 17.58 3.54
C TRP A 261 -10.25 18.47 2.45
N CYS A 262 -8.92 18.36 2.27
CA CYS A 262 -8.22 19.19 1.28
C CYS A 262 -8.16 18.54 -0.10
N ARG A 263 -8.64 17.28 -0.22
CA ARG A 263 -8.65 16.52 -1.48
C ARG A 263 -7.28 16.49 -2.16
N ASN A 264 -6.23 16.42 -1.34
CA ASN A 264 -4.86 16.39 -1.85
C ASN A 264 -4.56 15.00 -2.43
N TRP A 265 -4.20 14.95 -3.72
CA TRP A 265 -3.98 13.67 -4.40
C TRP A 265 -2.71 12.96 -3.91
N ARG A 266 -1.68 13.70 -3.46
CA ARG A 266 -0.41 13.12 -2.97
C ARG A 266 -0.64 12.35 -1.67
N SER A 267 -1.35 12.96 -0.71
CA SER A 267 -1.78 12.26 0.50
C SER A 267 -2.72 11.10 0.17
N GLY A 268 -3.59 11.27 -0.83
CA GLY A 268 -4.48 10.22 -1.33
C GLY A 268 -3.74 8.99 -1.83
N VAL A 269 -2.61 9.13 -2.53
CA VAL A 269 -1.76 8.01 -2.95
C VAL A 269 -1.19 7.26 -1.73
N ILE A 270 -0.69 7.99 -0.74
CA ILE A 270 -0.14 7.39 0.49
C ILE A 270 -1.23 6.62 1.23
N LEU A 271 -2.40 7.23 1.41
CA LEU A 271 -3.54 6.61 2.07
C LEU A 271 -4.03 5.37 1.33
N ALA A 272 -4.14 5.45 0.01
CA ALA A 272 -4.55 4.31 -0.81
C ALA A 272 -3.57 3.13 -0.69
N GLY A 273 -2.26 3.38 -0.69
CA GLY A 273 -1.25 2.35 -0.51
C GLY A 273 -1.29 1.70 0.87
N TYR A 274 -1.47 2.50 1.91
CA TYR A 274 -1.66 2.00 3.27
C TYR A 274 -2.92 1.13 3.37
N LEU A 275 -4.07 1.65 2.89
CA LEU A 275 -5.35 0.94 2.97
C LEU A 275 -5.37 -0.33 2.13
N ALA A 276 -4.76 -0.34 0.94
CA ALA A 276 -4.69 -1.51 0.07
C ALA A 276 -4.08 -2.74 0.76
N LEU A 277 -3.10 -2.52 1.62
CA LEU A 277 -2.31 -3.57 2.27
C LEU A 277 -2.68 -3.81 3.74
N TYR A 278 -3.35 -2.85 4.38
CA TYR A 278 -3.78 -2.96 5.78
C TYR A 278 -5.26 -3.34 5.92
N ALA A 279 -6.17 -2.61 5.22
CA ALA A 279 -7.61 -2.76 5.45
C ALA A 279 -8.14 -4.19 5.23
N PRO A 280 -7.66 -4.98 4.24
CA PRO A 280 -8.10 -6.36 4.09
C PRO A 280 -7.88 -7.23 5.33
N TRP A 281 -6.84 -6.96 6.13
CA TRP A 281 -6.56 -7.74 7.33
C TRP A 281 -7.62 -7.57 8.41
N LEU A 282 -8.36 -6.47 8.41
CA LEU A 282 -9.48 -6.24 9.32
C LEU A 282 -10.61 -7.25 9.08
N LEU A 283 -10.78 -7.70 7.82
CA LEU A 283 -11.76 -8.74 7.45
C LEU A 283 -11.31 -10.14 7.92
N TYR A 284 -10.01 -10.33 8.11
CA TYR A 284 -9.42 -11.60 8.51
C TYR A 284 -8.85 -11.58 9.94
N ALA A 285 -9.33 -10.66 10.79
CA ALA A 285 -8.87 -10.52 12.17
C ALA A 285 -9.09 -11.76 13.05
N HIS A 286 -9.99 -12.66 12.64
CA HIS A 286 -10.26 -13.95 13.30
C HIS A 286 -9.20 -15.02 13.03
N ARG A 287 -8.31 -14.80 12.04
CA ARG A 287 -7.26 -15.74 11.67
C ARG A 287 -6.04 -15.61 12.56
N THR A 288 -5.19 -16.65 12.53
CA THR A 288 -3.84 -16.57 13.05
C THR A 288 -2.99 -15.74 12.09
N ILE A 289 -2.72 -14.49 12.47
CA ILE A 289 -1.98 -13.49 11.72
C ILE A 289 -0.94 -12.81 12.61
N PHE A 290 0.03 -12.14 12.00
CA PHE A 290 1.22 -11.69 12.69
C PHE A 290 1.59 -10.25 12.34
N THR A 291 2.22 -9.55 13.29
CA THR A 291 2.70 -8.17 13.10
C THR A 291 3.69 -8.04 11.94
N PHE A 292 4.48 -9.05 11.61
CA PHE A 292 5.45 -8.96 10.52
C PHE A 292 4.83 -8.76 9.13
N TYR A 293 3.53 -9.04 8.94
CA TYR A 293 2.82 -8.69 7.70
C TYR A 293 2.82 -7.18 7.42
N THR A 294 3.07 -6.36 8.44
CA THR A 294 3.17 -4.91 8.30
C THR A 294 4.33 -4.47 7.41
N VAL A 295 5.31 -5.33 7.13
CA VAL A 295 6.39 -5.03 6.18
C VAL A 295 5.85 -4.64 4.80
N ALA A 296 4.70 -5.18 4.40
CA ALA A 296 4.07 -4.87 3.12
C ALA A 296 3.66 -3.40 3.02
N PHE A 297 3.23 -2.76 4.10
CA PHE A 297 2.76 -1.38 4.10
C PHE A 297 3.64 -0.39 4.88
N VAL A 298 4.74 -0.85 5.50
CA VAL A 298 5.70 0.06 6.15
C VAL A 298 6.21 1.18 5.23
N PRO A 299 6.40 0.99 3.90
CA PRO A 299 6.78 2.08 3.02
C PRO A 299 5.77 3.23 3.01
N PHE A 300 4.47 2.93 3.09
CA PHE A 300 3.42 3.96 3.11
C PHE A 300 3.33 4.67 4.46
N VAL A 301 3.62 3.98 5.56
CA VAL A 301 3.78 4.62 6.89
C VAL A 301 4.97 5.58 6.87
N ALA A 302 6.11 5.15 6.32
CA ALA A 302 7.29 5.98 6.19
C ALA A 302 7.04 7.20 5.27
N LEU A 303 6.32 7.02 4.16
CA LEU A 303 5.91 8.11 3.29
C LEU A 303 4.95 9.08 4.00
N ALA A 304 4.03 8.60 4.84
CA ALA A 304 3.16 9.46 5.64
C ALA A 304 3.96 10.32 6.61
N VAL A 305 4.94 9.72 7.31
CA VAL A 305 5.85 10.45 8.21
C VAL A 305 6.69 11.46 7.44
N ALA A 306 7.29 11.07 6.32
CA ALA A 306 8.10 11.96 5.48
C ALA A 306 7.26 13.13 4.94
N TRP A 307 6.02 12.87 4.53
CA TRP A 307 5.10 13.90 4.04
C TRP A 307 4.70 14.86 5.17
N MET A 308 4.38 14.37 6.36
CA MET A 308 4.10 15.18 7.55
C MET A 308 5.30 16.05 7.93
N ILE A 309 6.51 15.47 7.95
CA ILE A 309 7.76 16.22 8.22
C ILE A 309 7.97 17.31 7.16
N SER A 310 7.69 17.01 5.89
CA SER A 310 7.79 17.99 4.81
C SER A 310 6.79 19.15 4.93
N LEU A 311 5.58 18.87 5.43
CA LEU A 311 4.59 19.91 5.77
C LEU A 311 5.08 20.79 6.93
N LEU A 312 5.59 20.19 8.00
CA LEU A 312 6.14 20.92 9.15
C LEU A 312 7.31 21.82 8.74
N ALA A 313 8.18 21.32 7.86
CA ALA A 313 9.32 22.08 7.36
C ALA A 313 8.94 23.17 6.33
N GLY A 314 7.69 23.20 5.88
CA GLY A 314 7.22 24.14 4.85
C GLY A 314 7.73 23.84 3.43
N PHE A 315 8.17 22.60 3.16
CA PHE A 315 8.62 22.17 1.83
C PHE A 315 7.46 21.73 0.92
N VAL A 316 6.33 21.37 1.51
CA VAL A 316 5.14 20.94 0.77
C VAL A 316 3.95 21.74 1.30
N THR A 317 3.11 22.20 0.39
CA THR A 317 1.82 22.82 0.71
C THR A 317 0.69 21.83 0.41
N VAL A 318 -0.42 21.98 1.10
CA VAL A 318 -1.64 21.23 0.79
C VAL A 318 -2.42 22.02 -0.27
N ASP A 319 -2.66 21.41 -1.42
CA ASP A 319 -3.44 22.03 -2.49
C ASP A 319 -4.83 22.48 -1.94
N GLY A 320 -5.24 23.71 -2.22
CA GLY A 320 -6.52 24.26 -1.79
C GLY A 320 -6.50 25.05 -0.48
N VAL A 321 -5.34 25.20 0.17
CA VAL A 321 -5.17 26.17 1.26
C VAL A 321 -4.85 27.53 0.63
N PRO A 322 -5.62 28.61 0.93
CA PRO A 322 -5.36 29.92 0.39
C PRO A 322 -3.96 30.41 0.80
N GLU A 323 -3.29 31.12 -0.10
CA GLU A 323 -1.94 31.68 0.11
C GLU A 323 -1.88 32.63 1.33
N ALA A 324 -3.02 33.25 1.67
CA ALA A 324 -3.19 34.11 2.85
C ALA A 324 -3.06 33.38 4.21
N VAL A 325 -3.02 32.04 4.21
CA VAL A 325 -2.86 31.18 5.40
C VAL A 325 -1.43 30.66 5.51
N LEU A 326 -0.49 31.19 4.74
CA LEU A 326 0.93 30.83 4.90
C LEU A 326 1.41 31.22 6.31
N PRO A 327 2.03 30.30 7.05
CA PRO A 327 2.45 30.56 8.40
C PRO A 327 3.56 31.64 8.41
N PRO A 328 3.60 32.50 9.44
CA PRO A 328 4.65 33.49 9.59
C PRO A 328 6.03 32.83 9.66
N ARG A 329 7.11 33.57 9.29
CA ARG A 329 8.50 33.05 9.19
C ARG A 329 8.97 32.31 10.45
N HIS A 330 8.63 32.77 11.64
CA HIS A 330 9.00 32.12 12.89
C HIS A 330 8.38 30.71 13.02
N THR A 331 7.14 30.53 12.56
CA THR A 331 6.47 29.22 12.53
C THR A 331 7.17 28.26 11.58
N VAL A 332 7.66 28.74 10.43
CA VAL A 332 8.42 27.93 9.48
C VAL A 332 9.76 27.48 10.09
N ILE A 333 10.46 28.36 10.81
CA ILE A 333 11.72 28.03 11.50
C ILE A 333 11.46 26.98 12.59
N THR A 334 10.44 27.18 13.42
CA THR A 334 10.05 26.21 14.45
C THR A 334 9.68 24.85 13.82
N GLY A 335 8.92 24.86 12.73
CA GLY A 335 8.58 23.65 11.99
C GLY A 335 9.79 22.90 11.45
N ARG A 336 10.79 23.60 10.93
CA ARG A 336 12.07 23.00 10.46
C ARG A 336 12.89 22.40 11.61
N ILE A 337 12.91 23.06 12.77
CA ILE A 337 13.56 22.52 13.96
C ILE A 337 12.86 21.24 14.41
N MET A 338 11.53 21.26 14.51
CA MET A 338 10.73 20.08 14.86
C MET A 338 10.94 18.92 13.86
N ALA A 339 10.95 19.23 12.57
CA ALA A 339 11.24 18.25 11.52
C ALA A 339 12.64 17.62 11.71
N GLY A 340 13.65 18.44 12.00
CA GLY A 340 15.01 17.98 12.31
C GLY A 340 15.04 17.08 13.54
N VAL A 341 14.39 17.47 14.62
CA VAL A 341 14.31 16.67 15.87
C VAL A 341 13.65 15.32 15.62
N LEU A 342 12.54 15.29 14.87
CA LEU A 342 11.85 14.03 14.53
C LEU A 342 12.74 13.10 13.71
N ILE A 343 13.46 13.63 12.71
CA ILE A 343 14.38 12.84 11.88
C ILE A 343 15.50 12.26 12.76
N VAL A 344 16.14 13.09 13.58
CA VAL A 344 17.23 12.64 14.47
C VAL A 344 16.72 11.60 15.46
N ALA A 345 15.53 11.77 16.05
CA ALA A 345 14.95 10.81 16.97
C ALA A 345 14.66 9.46 16.30
N ILE A 346 14.09 9.46 15.07
CA ILE A 346 13.82 8.23 14.32
C ILE A 346 15.13 7.52 13.95
N LEU A 347 16.14 8.25 13.50
CA LEU A 347 17.45 7.69 13.17
C LEU A 347 18.18 7.18 14.41
N GLY A 348 18.18 7.92 15.51
CA GLY A 348 18.75 7.48 16.78
C GLY A 348 18.08 6.20 17.31
N CYS A 349 16.75 6.13 17.24
CA CYS A 349 16.00 4.93 17.56
C CYS A 349 16.36 3.76 16.62
N ALA A 350 16.56 4.02 15.32
CA ALA A 350 16.99 2.97 14.39
C ALA A 350 18.39 2.43 14.74
N LEU A 351 19.33 3.30 15.08
CA LEU A 351 20.68 2.91 15.52
C LEU A 351 20.63 2.12 16.82
N TYR A 352 19.79 2.54 17.77
CA TYR A 352 19.61 1.85 19.05
C TYR A 352 19.13 0.41 18.86
N PHE A 353 18.12 0.18 17.99
CA PHE A 353 17.59 -1.16 17.72
C PHE A 353 18.39 -1.96 16.68
N MET A 354 19.38 -1.37 16.02
CA MET A 354 20.12 -2.01 14.92
C MET A 354 20.76 -3.36 15.30
N PRO A 355 21.41 -3.52 16.49
CA PRO A 355 22.00 -4.79 16.88
C PRO A 355 20.97 -5.93 16.91
N LEU A 356 19.75 -5.68 17.43
CA LEU A 356 18.69 -6.67 17.47
C LEU A 356 18.20 -7.05 16.06
N TRP A 357 18.08 -6.06 15.17
CA TRP A 357 17.66 -6.33 13.77
C TRP A 357 18.72 -7.09 12.98
N ARG A 358 19.99 -6.95 13.36
CA ARG A 358 21.11 -7.68 12.77
C ARG A 358 21.29 -9.07 13.39
N ALA A 359 20.59 -9.38 14.46
CA ALA A 359 20.78 -10.58 15.26
C ALA A 359 22.23 -10.67 15.82
N ASP A 360 22.79 -9.53 16.23
CA ASP A 360 24.09 -9.50 16.85
C ASP A 360 24.00 -10.21 18.21
N VAL A 361 25.10 -10.86 18.63
CA VAL A 361 25.23 -11.36 19.99
C VAL A 361 25.49 -10.19 20.93
N VAL A 362 24.64 -10.01 21.91
CA VAL A 362 24.67 -8.87 22.84
C VAL A 362 24.60 -9.36 24.29
N ASP A 363 24.96 -8.52 25.24
CA ASP A 363 24.70 -8.80 26.65
C ASP A 363 23.20 -8.90 26.92
N TYR A 364 22.79 -9.80 27.80
CA TYR A 364 21.38 -10.02 28.16
C TYR A 364 20.72 -8.73 28.65
N ASP A 365 21.41 -7.95 29.48
CA ASP A 365 20.86 -6.69 30.00
C ASP A 365 20.67 -5.64 28.89
N PHE A 366 21.57 -5.63 27.89
CA PHE A 366 21.40 -4.82 26.71
C PHE A 366 20.16 -5.25 25.92
N TRP A 367 19.99 -6.53 25.65
CA TRP A 367 18.78 -7.05 25.03
C TRP A 367 17.53 -6.68 25.82
N ARG A 368 17.55 -6.86 27.14
CA ARG A 368 16.43 -6.57 28.03
C ARG A 368 16.03 -5.09 28.01
N ALA A 369 17.00 -4.19 27.94
CA ALA A 369 16.77 -2.73 27.84
C ALA A 369 16.04 -2.33 26.54
N HIS A 370 16.12 -3.15 25.49
CA HIS A 370 15.41 -2.94 24.23
C HIS A 370 13.96 -3.47 24.26
N MET A 371 13.58 -4.24 25.25
CA MET A 371 12.22 -4.74 25.43
C MET A 371 11.37 -3.69 26.16
N TRP A 372 10.97 -2.63 25.42
CA TRP A 372 10.24 -1.48 26.00
C TRP A 372 8.83 -1.85 26.44
N LEU A 373 8.19 -2.83 25.82
CA LEU A 373 6.88 -3.32 26.24
C LEU A 373 7.02 -4.75 26.79
N PRO A 374 6.31 -5.10 27.90
CA PRO A 374 6.30 -6.46 28.43
C PRO A 374 5.87 -7.52 27.40
N SER A 375 5.02 -7.12 26.46
CA SER A 375 4.51 -7.99 25.38
C SER A 375 5.52 -8.29 24.27
N TRP A 376 6.71 -7.70 24.30
CA TRP A 376 7.79 -7.97 23.36
C TRP A 376 8.64 -9.19 23.76
N ILE A 377 8.40 -9.71 24.94
CA ILE A 377 9.07 -10.87 25.51
C ILE A 377 8.22 -12.13 25.35
#